data_4bd41167a558efefb344ac6951ae8d60
#
_entry.id   4bd41167a558efefb344ac6951ae8d60
#
_cell.length_a   1.000
_cell.length_b   1.000
_cell.length_c   1.000
_cell.angle_alpha   90.00
_cell.angle_beta   90.00
_cell.angle_gamma   90.00
#
_symmetry.space_group_name_H-M   'P 1'
#
loop_
_entity.id
_entity.type
_entity.pdbx_description
1 polymer ?
#
loop_
_entity_poly.entity_id
_entity_poly.type
_entity_poly.pdbx_seq_one_letter_code
_entity_poly.pdbx_strand_id
1 'polypeptide(L)'
;MNYNKKKGISIYYQLEEYIKEKIVSQEWPKGHKIPSEMELAKFFKVSRSTVRHAISNLVADGILVRKQGLGTYVTKPSFEGNFVKFYFPSQFGSFHKLLDIKKVEASYSISEFLGLPSGSIVTEISRLRYIGDDTEASILEKSYYDSKLLPNLENEDLSNRIYDTIEKKYDINLIEAKTLIEPVLLRDKEAKALNSSLGSPVLLLSRVC
;
A
#
# COMPACT_ATOMS: atom_id res chain seq x y z
N MET A 1 25.95 0.72 -19.35
CA MET A 1 24.73 -0.09 -19.31
C MET A 1 23.61 0.65 -20.04
N ASN A 2 22.96 0.02 -21.02
CA ASN A 2 21.81 0.63 -21.70
C ASN A 2 20.53 0.18 -20.99
N TYR A 3 19.75 1.13 -20.47
CA TYR A 3 18.43 0.86 -19.91
C TYR A 3 17.45 0.49 -21.02
N ASN A 4 16.82 -0.66 -20.92
CA ASN A 4 15.88 -1.14 -21.93
C ASN A 4 14.46 -0.68 -21.56
N LYS A 5 13.89 0.27 -22.34
CA LYS A 5 12.54 0.81 -22.10
C LYS A 5 11.48 -0.28 -22.24
N LYS A 6 10.73 -0.55 -21.18
CA LYS A 6 9.56 -1.45 -21.22
C LYS A 6 8.43 -0.76 -22.00
N LYS A 7 7.94 -1.36 -23.10
CA LYS A 7 6.79 -0.84 -23.87
C LYS A 7 5.52 -0.88 -23.02
N GLY A 8 4.73 0.20 -23.07
CA GLY A 8 3.43 0.29 -22.40
C GLY A 8 3.45 0.81 -20.95
N ILE A 9 4.63 1.02 -20.34
CA ILE A 9 4.76 1.57 -18.99
C ILE A 9 5.32 2.99 -19.08
N SER A 10 4.72 3.95 -18.36
CA SER A 10 5.21 5.33 -18.38
C SER A 10 6.65 5.41 -17.87
N ILE A 11 7.44 6.26 -18.50
CA ILE A 11 8.89 6.32 -18.26
C ILE A 11 9.24 6.83 -16.86
N TYR A 12 8.42 7.73 -16.28
CA TYR A 12 8.64 8.20 -14.92
C TYR A 12 8.43 7.07 -13.90
N TYR A 13 7.45 6.20 -14.11
CA TYR A 13 7.22 5.03 -13.28
C TYR A 13 8.40 4.05 -13.34
N GLN A 14 8.93 3.80 -14.53
CA GLN A 14 10.12 2.95 -14.70
C GLN A 14 11.34 3.51 -13.96
N LEU A 15 11.46 4.84 -13.88
CA LEU A 15 12.51 5.52 -13.12
C LEU A 15 12.31 5.38 -11.61
N GLU A 16 11.08 5.52 -11.13
CA GLU A 16 10.76 5.29 -9.72
C GLU A 16 11.10 3.87 -9.30
N GLU A 17 10.69 2.87 -10.08
CA GLU A 17 10.98 1.46 -9.83
C GLU A 17 12.48 1.17 -9.84
N TYR A 18 13.22 1.73 -10.77
CA TYR A 18 14.69 1.60 -10.80
C TYR A 18 15.34 2.14 -9.52
N ILE A 19 14.90 3.32 -9.06
CA ILE A 19 15.44 3.92 -7.82
C ILE A 19 15.08 3.05 -6.62
N LYS A 20 13.84 2.59 -6.53
CA LYS A 20 13.38 1.69 -5.46
C LYS A 20 14.16 0.37 -5.46
N GLU A 21 14.39 -0.24 -6.63
CA GLU A 21 15.17 -1.46 -6.76
C GLU A 21 16.61 -1.29 -6.22
N LYS A 22 17.28 -0.17 -6.55
CA LYS A 22 18.61 0.16 -6.04
C LYS A 22 18.65 0.32 -4.52
N ILE A 23 17.57 0.84 -3.93
CA ILE A 23 17.44 1.00 -2.48
C ILE A 23 17.16 -0.36 -1.82
N VAL A 24 16.23 -1.14 -2.36
CA VAL A 24 15.88 -2.47 -1.82
C VAL A 24 17.06 -3.44 -1.88
N SER A 25 17.79 -3.45 -3.00
CA SER A 25 19.00 -4.27 -3.15
C SER A 25 20.19 -3.80 -2.30
N GLN A 26 20.02 -2.73 -1.52
CA GLN A 26 21.08 -2.09 -0.72
C GLN A 26 22.25 -1.56 -1.56
N GLU A 27 22.11 -1.44 -2.87
CA GLU A 27 23.12 -0.78 -3.71
C GLU A 27 23.18 0.73 -3.39
N TRP A 28 22.01 1.31 -3.04
CA TRP A 28 21.91 2.66 -2.48
C TRP A 28 21.39 2.60 -1.03
N PRO A 29 22.28 2.44 -0.05
CA PRO A 29 21.90 2.37 1.35
C PRO A 29 21.40 3.71 1.88
N LYS A 30 20.83 3.73 3.09
CA LYS A 30 20.43 4.94 3.79
C LYS A 30 21.57 5.97 3.82
N GLY A 31 21.24 7.22 3.48
CA GLY A 31 22.19 8.32 3.38
C GLY A 31 22.97 8.36 2.08
N HIS A 32 22.79 7.38 1.19
CA HIS A 32 23.40 7.40 -0.14
C HIS A 32 22.88 8.59 -0.95
N LYS A 33 23.79 9.32 -1.59
CA LYS A 33 23.45 10.39 -2.52
C LYS A 33 23.12 9.78 -3.87
N ILE A 34 21.88 9.88 -4.33
CA ILE A 34 21.51 9.38 -5.65
C ILE A 34 22.11 10.24 -6.77
N PRO A 35 22.27 9.72 -8.01
CA PRO A 35 22.68 10.50 -9.14
C PRO A 35 21.78 11.72 -9.35
N SER A 36 22.37 12.82 -9.85
CA SER A 36 21.63 14.06 -10.10
C SER A 36 20.54 13.89 -11.14
N GLU A 37 19.56 14.80 -11.15
CA GLU A 37 18.49 14.82 -12.16
C GLU A 37 19.06 14.82 -13.60
N MET A 38 20.20 15.44 -13.79
CA MET A 38 20.87 15.50 -15.10
C MET A 38 21.49 14.17 -15.51
N GLU A 39 22.14 13.48 -14.57
CA GLU A 39 22.75 12.16 -14.81
C GLU A 39 21.66 11.11 -15.07
N LEU A 40 20.59 11.10 -14.27
CA LEU A 40 19.44 10.21 -14.48
C LEU A 40 18.74 10.52 -15.82
N ALA A 41 18.55 11.78 -16.18
CA ALA A 41 17.96 12.17 -17.46
C ALA A 41 18.79 11.65 -18.66
N LYS A 42 20.10 11.75 -18.55
CA LYS A 42 21.04 11.22 -19.56
C LYS A 42 21.00 9.68 -19.62
N PHE A 43 20.99 9.01 -18.46
CA PHE A 43 20.96 7.55 -18.37
C PHE A 43 19.67 6.95 -18.97
N PHE A 44 18.51 7.51 -18.59
CA PHE A 44 17.20 7.04 -19.06
C PHE A 44 16.81 7.63 -20.44
N LYS A 45 17.58 8.57 -20.99
CA LYS A 45 17.29 9.30 -22.24
C LYS A 45 15.91 9.97 -22.21
N VAL A 46 15.64 10.72 -21.15
CA VAL A 46 14.38 11.44 -20.91
C VAL A 46 14.63 12.90 -20.54
N SER A 47 13.56 13.70 -20.48
CA SER A 47 13.66 15.09 -20.05
C SER A 47 13.99 15.20 -18.55
N ARG A 48 14.65 16.28 -18.16
CA ARG A 48 14.89 16.57 -16.73
C ARG A 48 13.59 16.75 -15.94
N SER A 49 12.53 17.26 -16.58
CA SER A 49 11.21 17.40 -15.95
C SER A 49 10.62 16.05 -15.59
N THR A 50 10.76 15.03 -16.44
CA THR A 50 10.32 13.65 -16.16
C THR A 50 11.05 13.08 -14.94
N VAL A 51 12.37 13.26 -14.87
CA VAL A 51 13.18 12.81 -13.72
C VAL A 51 12.79 13.54 -12.45
N ARG A 52 12.63 14.87 -12.54
CA ARG A 52 12.22 15.70 -11.39
C ARG A 52 10.86 15.29 -10.84
N HIS A 53 9.92 14.93 -11.72
CA HIS A 53 8.61 14.44 -11.33
C HIS A 53 8.72 13.13 -10.55
N ALA A 54 9.43 12.12 -11.07
CA ALA A 54 9.68 10.86 -10.38
C ALA A 54 10.37 11.05 -9.01
N ILE A 55 11.43 11.86 -8.96
CA ILE A 55 12.11 12.18 -7.70
C ILE A 55 11.17 12.90 -6.72
N SER A 56 10.31 13.81 -7.20
CA SER A 56 9.35 14.51 -6.33
C SER A 56 8.33 13.56 -5.71
N ASN A 57 7.86 12.56 -6.46
CA ASN A 57 6.98 11.52 -5.93
C ASN A 57 7.71 10.71 -4.84
N LEU A 58 8.95 10.27 -5.10
CA LEU A 58 9.74 9.52 -4.12
C LEU A 58 10.10 10.35 -2.87
N VAL A 59 10.21 11.67 -3.01
CA VAL A 59 10.37 12.58 -1.85
C VAL A 59 9.06 12.72 -1.08
N ALA A 60 7.93 12.86 -1.78
CA ALA A 60 6.60 12.88 -1.15
C ALA A 60 6.30 11.56 -0.41
N ASP A 61 6.76 10.43 -0.96
CA ASP A 61 6.67 9.11 -0.33
C ASP A 61 7.69 8.90 0.82
N GLY A 62 8.54 9.89 1.11
CA GLY A 62 9.54 9.80 2.17
C GLY A 62 10.70 8.83 1.88
N ILE A 63 10.81 8.30 0.67
CA ILE A 63 11.89 7.40 0.23
C ILE A 63 13.19 8.18 -0.01
N LEU A 64 13.06 9.39 -0.50
CA LEU A 64 14.17 10.30 -0.75
C LEU A 64 13.98 11.61 0.03
N VAL A 65 15.09 12.33 0.25
CA VAL A 65 15.08 13.70 0.80
C VAL A 65 15.95 14.61 -0.05
N ARG A 66 15.44 15.79 -0.39
CA ARG A 66 16.24 16.85 -1.03
C ARG A 66 16.97 17.66 0.03
N LYS A 67 18.28 17.79 -0.11
CA LYS A 67 19.08 18.73 0.68
C LYS A 67 19.53 19.86 -0.25
N GLN A 68 19.07 21.07 0.07
CA GLN A 68 19.35 22.26 -0.77
C GLN A 68 20.85 22.44 -1.02
N GLY A 69 21.25 22.59 -2.27
CA GLY A 69 22.66 22.73 -2.71
C GLY A 69 23.49 21.45 -2.63
N LEU A 70 23.03 20.40 -1.94
CA LEU A 70 23.79 19.19 -1.71
C LEU A 70 23.34 18.00 -2.59
N GLY A 71 22.06 17.98 -2.98
CA GLY A 71 21.48 16.93 -3.83
C GLY A 71 20.35 16.15 -3.16
N THR A 72 20.03 14.98 -3.72
CA THR A 72 18.96 14.10 -3.24
C THR A 72 19.58 12.85 -2.61
N TYR A 73 19.06 12.44 -1.48
CA TYR A 73 19.62 11.36 -0.66
C TYR A 73 18.54 10.34 -0.34
N VAL A 74 18.95 9.07 -0.22
CA VAL A 74 18.11 8.01 0.32
C VAL A 74 17.88 8.30 1.80
N THR A 75 16.62 8.38 2.17
CA THR A 75 16.23 8.46 3.59
C THR A 75 16.41 7.07 4.21
N LYS A 76 16.08 6.92 5.48
CA LYS A 76 15.86 5.58 6.02
C LYS A 76 14.83 4.93 5.08
N PRO A 77 15.08 3.78 4.46
CA PRO A 77 13.99 2.99 3.99
C PRO A 77 13.23 2.59 5.27
N SER A 78 12.36 3.49 5.72
CA SER A 78 11.32 3.09 6.61
C SER A 78 10.32 2.33 5.73
N PHE A 79 10.72 1.11 5.33
CA PHE A 79 9.76 0.09 4.97
C PHE A 79 8.71 -0.05 6.08
N GLU A 80 9.03 0.42 7.28
CA GLU A 80 8.15 0.47 8.45
C GLU A 80 7.01 1.50 8.34
N GLY A 81 7.16 2.60 7.63
CA GLY A 81 6.11 3.64 7.54
C GLY A 81 5.32 3.67 6.24
N ASN A 82 5.86 3.15 5.14
CA ASN A 82 5.27 3.27 3.80
C ASN A 82 4.66 1.98 3.25
N PHE A 83 4.74 0.85 3.95
CA PHE A 83 4.07 -0.37 3.51
C PHE A 83 2.55 -0.19 3.40
N VAL A 84 1.96 0.65 4.23
CA VAL A 84 0.54 1.02 4.13
C VAL A 84 0.27 1.79 2.83
N LYS A 85 1.17 2.71 2.43
CA LYS A 85 1.08 3.48 1.18
C LYS A 85 1.62 2.72 -0.04
N PHE A 86 2.61 1.87 0.14
CA PHE A 86 3.28 1.15 -0.94
C PHE A 86 2.41 0.06 -1.58
N TYR A 87 1.58 -0.64 -0.78
CA TYR A 87 0.71 -1.70 -1.28
C TYR A 87 -0.54 -1.20 -2.00
N PHE A 88 -0.88 0.08 -1.79
CA PHE A 88 -2.07 0.64 -2.40
C PHE A 88 -1.79 2.06 -2.89
N PRO A 89 -1.04 2.20 -4.01
CA PRO A 89 -0.78 3.51 -4.58
C PRO A 89 -2.12 4.21 -4.82
N SER A 90 -2.31 5.35 -4.17
CA SER A 90 -3.47 6.21 -4.39
C SER A 90 -3.60 6.68 -5.85
N GLN A 91 -2.55 6.52 -6.62
CA GLN A 91 -2.43 6.94 -8.02
C GLN A 91 -3.22 6.08 -9.00
N PHE A 92 -3.61 4.86 -8.62
CA PHE A 92 -4.33 3.95 -9.53
C PHE A 92 -5.85 3.98 -9.36
N GLY A 93 -6.42 5.00 -8.76
CA GLY A 93 -7.85 5.03 -8.47
C GLY A 93 -8.30 3.67 -7.92
N SER A 94 -8.66 3.55 -6.69
CA SER A 94 -9.24 2.31 -6.19
C SER A 94 -10.64 2.61 -5.71
N PHE A 95 -11.59 1.94 -6.29
CA PHE A 95 -12.96 1.95 -5.81
C PHE A 95 -13.14 0.76 -4.85
N HIS A 96 -13.80 1.02 -3.70
CA HIS A 96 -14.14 -0.02 -2.73
C HIS A 96 -15.65 -0.19 -2.68
N LYS A 97 -16.12 -1.40 -2.89
CA LYS A 97 -17.51 -1.78 -2.72
C LYS A 97 -17.68 -2.46 -1.38
N LEU A 98 -18.44 -1.84 -0.48
CA LEU A 98 -18.82 -2.44 0.78
C LEU A 98 -19.71 -3.66 0.52
N LEU A 99 -19.35 -4.81 1.08
CA LEU A 99 -20.15 -6.04 1.04
C LEU A 99 -20.93 -6.23 2.33
N ASP A 100 -20.27 -6.06 3.46
CA ASP A 100 -20.86 -6.28 4.79
C ASP A 100 -20.11 -5.47 5.85
N ILE A 101 -20.84 -5.02 6.86
CA ILE A 101 -20.30 -4.39 8.06
C ILE A 101 -21.14 -4.78 9.27
N LYS A 102 -20.47 -5.22 10.33
CA LYS A 102 -21.15 -5.62 11.54
C LYS A 102 -20.22 -5.58 12.77
N LYS A 103 -20.82 -5.46 13.95
CA LYS A 103 -20.12 -5.66 15.20
C LYS A 103 -20.19 -7.12 15.59
N VAL A 104 -19.04 -7.72 15.89
CA VAL A 104 -18.91 -9.11 16.29
C VAL A 104 -17.98 -9.24 17.48
N GLU A 105 -18.14 -10.29 18.26
CA GLU A 105 -17.15 -10.68 19.26
C GLU A 105 -15.89 -11.19 18.53
N ALA A 106 -14.73 -10.67 18.90
CA ALA A 106 -13.46 -11.08 18.30
C ALA A 106 -13.18 -12.55 18.62
N SER A 107 -12.90 -13.34 17.58
CA SER A 107 -12.39 -14.70 17.79
C SER A 107 -11.04 -14.67 18.51
N TYR A 108 -10.64 -15.80 19.09
CA TYR A 108 -9.35 -15.92 19.79
C TYR A 108 -8.19 -15.41 18.93
N SER A 109 -8.13 -15.84 17.66
CA SER A 109 -7.07 -15.41 16.74
C SER A 109 -7.08 -13.91 16.45
N ILE A 110 -8.27 -13.31 16.32
CA ILE A 110 -8.39 -11.86 16.09
C ILE A 110 -8.02 -11.07 17.34
N SER A 111 -8.46 -11.54 18.51
CA SER A 111 -8.07 -10.91 19.79
C SER A 111 -6.57 -10.95 19.99
N GLU A 112 -5.93 -12.07 19.72
CA GLU A 112 -4.47 -12.21 19.81
C GLU A 112 -3.74 -11.30 18.81
N PHE A 113 -4.18 -11.28 17.55
CA PHE A 113 -3.60 -10.44 16.49
C PHE A 113 -3.70 -8.95 16.81
N LEU A 114 -4.83 -8.51 17.37
CA LEU A 114 -5.07 -7.10 17.71
C LEU A 114 -4.61 -6.73 19.13
N GLY A 115 -4.09 -7.67 19.90
CA GLY A 115 -3.71 -7.44 21.30
C GLY A 115 -4.90 -7.09 22.20
N LEU A 116 -6.12 -7.60 21.90
CA LEU A 116 -7.34 -7.30 22.62
C LEU A 116 -7.68 -8.39 23.64
N PRO A 117 -8.37 -8.04 24.75
CA PRO A 117 -8.95 -9.02 25.64
C PRO A 117 -9.93 -9.95 24.92
N SER A 118 -10.02 -11.20 25.38
CA SER A 118 -11.03 -12.13 24.88
C SER A 118 -12.44 -11.56 25.07
N GLY A 119 -13.31 -11.74 24.08
CA GLY A 119 -14.67 -11.20 24.09
C GLY A 119 -14.79 -9.72 23.73
N SER A 120 -13.69 -9.08 23.30
CA SER A 120 -13.76 -7.71 22.81
C SER A 120 -14.66 -7.60 21.57
N ILE A 121 -15.44 -6.54 21.49
CA ILE A 121 -16.26 -6.26 20.31
C ILE A 121 -15.43 -5.53 19.27
N VAL A 122 -15.42 -6.08 18.07
CA VAL A 122 -14.76 -5.50 16.90
C VAL A 122 -15.76 -5.21 15.80
N THR A 123 -15.47 -4.18 15.01
CA THR A 123 -16.20 -3.90 13.76
C THR A 123 -15.53 -4.70 12.65
N GLU A 124 -16.24 -5.71 12.15
CA GLU A 124 -15.84 -6.50 10.97
C GLU A 124 -16.37 -5.80 9.72
N ILE A 125 -15.49 -5.56 8.75
CA ILE A 125 -15.79 -4.93 7.47
C ILE A 125 -15.33 -5.83 6.34
N SER A 126 -16.21 -6.13 5.39
CA SER A 126 -15.90 -6.88 4.18
C SER A 126 -16.10 -6.01 2.95
N ARG A 127 -15.10 -5.91 2.08
CA ARG A 127 -15.13 -5.07 0.89
C ARG A 127 -14.52 -5.77 -0.32
N LEU A 128 -15.00 -5.42 -1.50
CA LEU A 128 -14.29 -5.66 -2.75
C LEU A 128 -13.54 -4.42 -3.17
N ARG A 129 -12.35 -4.62 -3.69
CA ARG A 129 -11.53 -3.54 -4.19
C ARG A 129 -11.20 -3.75 -5.65
N TYR A 130 -11.41 -2.69 -6.41
CA TYR A 130 -11.14 -2.60 -7.84
C TYR A 130 -9.91 -1.72 -8.04
N ILE A 131 -9.03 -2.08 -8.97
CA ILE A 131 -7.79 -1.36 -9.24
C ILE A 131 -7.89 -0.68 -10.61
N GLY A 132 -7.66 0.63 -10.66
CA GLY A 132 -7.81 1.39 -11.89
C GLY A 132 -9.24 1.37 -12.41
N ASP A 133 -9.39 1.13 -13.70
CA ASP A 133 -10.66 1.04 -14.41
C ASP A 133 -11.17 -0.42 -14.52
N ASP A 134 -10.68 -1.33 -13.67
CA ASP A 134 -11.07 -2.75 -13.71
C ASP A 134 -12.57 -2.90 -13.44
N THR A 135 -13.24 -3.70 -14.26
CA THR A 135 -14.64 -4.06 -14.09
C THR A 135 -14.83 -5.21 -13.10
N GLU A 136 -13.75 -5.94 -12.78
CA GLU A 136 -13.73 -7.04 -11.85
C GLU A 136 -12.92 -6.70 -10.60
N ALA A 137 -13.35 -7.21 -9.46
CA ALA A 137 -12.65 -6.98 -8.21
C ALA A 137 -11.31 -7.73 -8.17
N SER A 138 -10.24 -7.01 -7.91
CA SER A 138 -8.90 -7.58 -7.79
C SER A 138 -8.58 -8.07 -6.38
N ILE A 139 -9.29 -7.55 -5.35
CA ILE A 139 -9.02 -7.88 -3.94
C ILE A 139 -10.35 -8.06 -3.19
N LEU A 140 -10.44 -9.13 -2.43
CA LEU A 140 -11.43 -9.29 -1.36
C LEU A 140 -10.74 -8.94 -0.03
N GLU A 141 -11.23 -7.89 0.62
CA GLU A 141 -10.69 -7.40 1.89
C GLU A 141 -11.64 -7.73 3.03
N LYS A 142 -11.09 -8.24 4.13
CA LYS A 142 -11.79 -8.42 5.39
C LYS A 142 -10.96 -7.79 6.52
N SER A 143 -11.52 -6.79 7.18
CA SER A 143 -10.82 -5.99 8.18
C SER A 143 -11.55 -6.02 9.51
N TYR A 144 -10.80 -5.92 10.60
CA TYR A 144 -11.30 -5.92 11.98
C TYR A 144 -10.74 -4.72 12.72
N TYR A 145 -11.60 -3.98 13.39
CA TYR A 145 -11.26 -2.78 14.14
C TYR A 145 -11.83 -2.83 15.55
N ASP A 146 -11.04 -2.47 16.55
CA ASP A 146 -11.54 -2.34 17.92
C ASP A 146 -12.67 -1.30 17.95
N SER A 147 -13.89 -1.73 18.30
CA SER A 147 -15.06 -0.84 18.36
C SER A 147 -14.99 0.18 19.49
N LYS A 148 -14.08 0.01 20.46
CA LYS A 148 -13.82 1.02 21.50
C LYS A 148 -12.88 2.11 20.99
N LEU A 149 -11.86 1.72 20.19
CA LEU A 149 -10.91 2.66 19.61
C LEU A 149 -11.52 3.46 18.46
N LEU A 150 -12.36 2.80 17.65
CA LEU A 150 -13.03 3.42 16.49
C LEU A 150 -14.57 3.34 16.66
N PRO A 151 -15.16 4.10 17.58
CA PRO A 151 -16.60 4.05 17.84
C PRO A 151 -17.39 4.57 16.63
N ASN A 152 -18.48 3.86 16.32
CA ASN A 152 -19.40 4.19 15.21
C ASN A 152 -18.76 4.20 13.79
N LEU A 153 -17.67 3.45 13.62
CA LEU A 153 -17.01 3.30 12.31
C LEU A 153 -17.97 2.77 11.23
N GLU A 154 -18.98 2.02 11.63
CA GLU A 154 -20.03 1.49 10.76
C GLU A 154 -20.91 2.57 10.11
N ASN A 155 -20.91 3.80 10.63
CA ASN A 155 -21.68 4.92 10.10
C ASN A 155 -20.87 5.81 9.14
N GLU A 156 -19.59 5.46 8.88
CA GLU A 156 -18.72 6.25 8.04
C GLU A 156 -18.83 5.85 6.56
N ASP A 157 -18.44 6.78 5.67
CA ASP A 157 -18.24 6.45 4.26
C ASP A 157 -16.97 5.59 4.09
N LEU A 158 -17.17 4.31 3.79
CA LEU A 158 -16.13 3.32 3.59
C LEU A 158 -15.89 2.98 2.11
N SER A 159 -16.44 3.76 1.20
CA SER A 159 -16.24 3.63 -0.25
C SER A 159 -14.82 4.06 -0.68
N ASN A 160 -14.14 4.79 0.18
CA ASN A 160 -12.78 5.26 0.01
C ASN A 160 -11.78 4.50 0.89
N ARG A 161 -10.58 5.03 1.01
CA ARG A 161 -9.52 4.45 1.86
C ARG A 161 -9.89 4.63 3.33
N ILE A 162 -10.10 3.50 4.00
CA ILE A 162 -10.48 3.51 5.42
C ILE A 162 -9.43 4.19 6.32
N TYR A 163 -8.15 4.13 5.94
CA TYR A 163 -7.07 4.80 6.67
C TYR A 163 -7.22 6.33 6.67
N ASP A 164 -7.71 6.92 5.57
CA ASP A 164 -7.97 8.36 5.50
C ASP A 164 -9.10 8.76 6.48
N THR A 165 -10.09 7.90 6.65
CA THR A 165 -11.17 8.09 7.64
C THR A 165 -10.63 7.96 9.06
N ILE A 166 -9.78 6.95 9.33
CA ILE A 166 -9.16 6.73 10.64
C ILE A 166 -8.27 7.92 11.02
N GLU A 167 -7.38 8.35 10.13
CA GLU A 167 -6.49 9.48 10.37
C GLU A 167 -7.25 10.79 10.59
N LYS A 168 -8.24 11.10 9.73
CA LYS A 168 -8.94 12.39 9.76
C LYS A 168 -9.97 12.52 10.88
N LYS A 169 -10.68 11.41 11.19
CA LYS A 169 -11.83 11.47 12.10
C LYS A 169 -11.49 11.05 13.52
N TYR A 170 -10.59 10.07 13.64
CA TYR A 170 -10.21 9.53 14.95
C TYR A 170 -8.85 10.04 15.44
N ASP A 171 -8.16 10.87 14.63
CA ASP A 171 -6.82 11.42 14.92
C ASP A 171 -5.79 10.34 15.27
N ILE A 172 -5.91 9.18 14.60
CA ILE A 172 -5.03 8.04 14.79
C ILE A 172 -4.09 7.94 13.59
N ASN A 173 -2.79 8.11 13.82
CA ASN A 173 -1.77 7.96 12.80
C ASN A 173 -1.24 6.53 12.77
N LEU A 174 -1.27 5.91 11.60
CA LEU A 174 -0.70 4.59 11.40
C LEU A 174 0.81 4.70 11.21
N ILE A 175 1.58 4.23 12.17
CA ILE A 175 3.04 4.38 12.21
C ILE A 175 3.79 3.11 11.84
N GLU A 176 3.19 1.94 12.03
CA GLU A 176 3.78 0.63 11.76
C GLU A 176 2.73 -0.34 11.20
N ALA A 177 3.17 -1.24 10.33
CA ALA A 177 2.35 -2.37 9.88
C ALA A 177 3.20 -3.63 9.75
N LYS A 178 2.71 -4.74 10.32
CA LYS A 178 3.28 -6.07 10.13
C LYS A 178 2.41 -6.82 9.12
N THR A 179 3.02 -7.35 8.06
CA THR A 179 2.31 -8.07 7.00
C THR A 179 2.91 -9.44 6.81
N LEU A 180 2.08 -10.47 6.86
CA LEU A 180 2.39 -11.83 6.44
C LEU A 180 1.75 -12.06 5.07
N ILE A 181 2.48 -12.71 4.17
CA ILE A 181 2.00 -13.03 2.82
C ILE A 181 2.14 -14.54 2.62
N GLU A 182 1.03 -15.19 2.27
CA GLU A 182 0.97 -16.63 2.10
C GLU A 182 0.24 -16.99 0.80
N PRO A 183 0.73 -17.98 0.02
CA PRO A 183 -0.04 -18.54 -1.09
C PRO A 183 -1.15 -19.43 -0.54
N VAL A 184 -2.40 -19.18 -0.97
CA VAL A 184 -3.56 -19.97 -0.58
C VAL A 184 -4.43 -20.28 -1.79
N LEU A 185 -5.34 -21.23 -1.64
CA LEU A 185 -6.34 -21.55 -2.66
C LEU A 185 -7.69 -20.94 -2.29
N LEU A 186 -8.35 -20.31 -3.26
CA LEU A 186 -9.69 -19.74 -3.06
C LEU A 186 -10.70 -20.82 -2.66
N ARG A 187 -11.46 -20.50 -1.63
CA ARG A 187 -12.63 -21.27 -1.23
C ARG A 187 -13.89 -20.77 -1.96
N ASP A 188 -14.98 -21.48 -1.81
CA ASP A 188 -16.22 -21.20 -2.58
C ASP A 188 -16.72 -19.75 -2.44
N LYS A 189 -16.72 -19.20 -1.21
CA LYS A 189 -17.18 -17.82 -0.96
C LYS A 189 -16.26 -16.76 -1.57
N GLU A 190 -14.96 -16.93 -1.39
CA GLU A 190 -13.95 -16.02 -1.92
C GLU A 190 -13.90 -16.08 -3.45
N ALA A 191 -13.99 -17.29 -4.02
CA ALA A 191 -14.01 -17.50 -5.47
C ALA A 191 -15.21 -16.80 -6.11
N LYS A 192 -16.41 -16.95 -5.53
CA LYS A 192 -17.61 -16.24 -6.00
C LYS A 192 -17.48 -14.72 -5.89
N ALA A 193 -16.93 -14.22 -4.78
CA ALA A 193 -16.76 -12.78 -4.56
C ALA A 193 -15.80 -12.15 -5.55
N LEU A 194 -14.74 -12.87 -5.94
CA LEU A 194 -13.70 -12.41 -6.88
C LEU A 194 -13.98 -12.82 -8.34
N ASN A 195 -15.16 -13.36 -8.64
CA ASN A 195 -15.51 -13.89 -9.97
C ASN A 195 -14.42 -14.84 -10.53
N SER A 196 -13.91 -15.72 -9.66
CA SER A 196 -12.82 -16.65 -9.96
C SER A 196 -13.23 -18.10 -9.71
N SER A 197 -12.38 -19.04 -10.12
CA SER A 197 -12.65 -20.47 -9.93
C SER A 197 -12.28 -20.94 -8.53
N LEU A 198 -13.07 -21.88 -7.99
CA LEU A 198 -12.72 -22.61 -6.77
C LEU A 198 -11.33 -23.24 -6.92
N GLY A 199 -10.48 -23.07 -5.90
CA GLY A 199 -9.12 -23.60 -5.90
C GLY A 199 -8.10 -22.77 -6.70
N SER A 200 -8.47 -21.62 -7.25
CA SER A 200 -7.50 -20.72 -7.88
C SER A 200 -6.46 -20.26 -6.85
N PRO A 201 -5.15 -20.26 -7.19
CA PRO A 201 -4.10 -19.77 -6.31
C PRO A 201 -4.14 -18.24 -6.21
N VAL A 202 -4.08 -17.75 -5.00
CA VAL A 202 -4.04 -16.31 -4.69
C VAL A 202 -3.05 -16.03 -3.55
N LEU A 203 -2.72 -14.78 -3.32
CA LEU A 203 -1.96 -14.36 -2.15
C LEU A 203 -2.91 -13.86 -1.06
N LEU A 204 -2.82 -14.47 0.12
CA LEU A 204 -3.43 -13.95 1.34
C LEU A 204 -2.46 -13.00 2.03
N LEU A 205 -2.90 -11.77 2.26
CA LEU A 205 -2.16 -10.77 3.02
C LEU A 205 -2.83 -10.57 4.38
N SER A 206 -2.18 -11.04 5.43
CA SER A 206 -2.61 -10.79 6.82
C SER A 206 -1.82 -9.62 7.37
N ARG A 207 -2.50 -8.55 7.79
CA ARG A 207 -1.87 -7.30 8.22
C ARG A 207 -2.42 -6.84 9.55
N VAL A 208 -1.51 -6.36 10.43
CA VAL A 208 -1.80 -5.61 11.64
C VAL A 208 -1.11 -4.27 11.56
N CYS A 209 -1.81 -3.20 11.92
CA CYS A 209 -1.32 -1.82 11.95
C CYS A 209 -1.48 -1.24 13.35
#